data_0dab9da1d6723467ba000ccb24649cfb
#
_entry.id   0dab9da1d6723467ba000ccb24649cfb
#
_cell.length_a   1.000
_cell.length_b   1.000
_cell.length_c   1.000
_cell.angle_alpha   90.00
_cell.angle_beta   90.00
_cell.angle_gamma   90.00
#
_symmetry.space_group_name_H-M   'P 1'
#
loop_
_entity.id
_entity.type
_entity.pdbx_description
1 polymer ?
#
loop_
_entity_poly.entity_id
_entity_poly.type
_entity_poly.pdbx_seq_one_letter_code
_entity_poly.pdbx_strand_id
1 'polypeptide(L)'
;MRNPLSKMVAEMEPSGIRRFFDVASTMDNVISLGVGEPDFDTPWHIREEGIYSLEKGRTFYTSNAGLLPLRKEVCTYLKRRFALSYDSDEVIITVGGSE
;
A
#
# COMPACT_ATOMS: atom_id res chain seq x y z
N MET A 1 2.08 37.40 -8.43
CA MET A 1 1.45 36.17 -8.94
C MET A 1 0.45 35.66 -7.90
N ARG A 2 -0.73 35.21 -8.31
CA ARG A 2 -1.71 34.61 -7.39
C ARG A 2 -1.22 33.22 -6.99
N ASN A 3 -1.10 32.93 -5.68
CA ASN A 3 -0.82 31.58 -5.21
C ASN A 3 -2.03 30.69 -5.54
N PRO A 4 -1.89 29.59 -6.32
CA PRO A 4 -2.98 28.70 -6.68
C PRO A 4 -3.41 27.78 -5.52
N LEU A 5 -2.61 27.67 -4.46
CA LEU A 5 -2.89 26.83 -3.30
C LEU A 5 -3.82 27.53 -2.31
N SER A 6 -4.69 26.77 -1.65
CA SER A 6 -5.45 27.28 -0.53
C SER A 6 -4.50 27.66 0.62
N LYS A 7 -4.89 28.62 1.48
CA LYS A 7 -4.08 29.06 2.61
C LYS A 7 -3.73 27.88 3.53
N MET A 8 -4.69 27.00 3.81
CA MET A 8 -4.50 25.81 4.63
C MET A 8 -3.40 24.89 4.09
N VAL A 9 -3.40 24.64 2.77
CA VAL A 9 -2.37 23.79 2.12
C VAL A 9 -1.03 24.48 2.07
N ALA A 10 -0.99 25.81 1.85
CA ALA A 10 0.26 26.57 1.82
C ALA A 10 0.95 26.66 3.19
N GLU A 11 0.19 26.59 4.28
CA GLU A 11 0.68 26.65 5.67
C GLU A 11 0.90 25.26 6.28
N MET A 12 0.56 24.17 5.54
CA MET A 12 0.77 22.82 6.03
C MET A 12 2.25 22.46 6.14
N GLU A 13 2.71 22.11 7.33
CA GLU A 13 4.08 21.67 7.53
C GLU A 13 4.31 20.26 6.97
N PRO A 14 5.43 20.02 6.27
CA PRO A 14 5.80 18.67 5.84
C PRO A 14 5.97 17.72 7.03
N SER A 15 5.64 16.45 6.85
CA SER A 15 5.85 15.42 7.89
C SER A 15 7.31 15.40 8.36
N GLY A 16 7.53 15.57 9.66
CA GLY A 16 8.86 15.53 10.27
C GLY A 16 9.57 14.17 10.09
N ILE A 17 8.81 13.08 9.92
CA ILE A 17 9.35 11.72 9.74
C ILE A 17 10.26 11.64 8.51
N ARG A 18 9.88 12.28 7.38
CA ARG A 18 10.71 12.28 6.16
C ARG A 18 12.08 12.90 6.37
N ARG A 19 12.16 13.96 7.17
CA ARG A 19 13.45 14.61 7.48
C ARG A 19 14.43 13.66 8.20
N PHE A 20 13.92 12.75 9.05
CA PHE A 20 14.77 11.74 9.70
C PHE A 20 15.30 10.71 8.70
N PHE A 21 14.50 10.31 7.71
CA PHE A 21 14.98 9.42 6.64
C PHE A 21 16.06 10.07 5.80
N ASP A 22 15.88 11.34 5.42
CA ASP A 22 16.88 12.10 4.66
C ASP A 22 18.20 12.19 5.44
N VAL A 23 18.14 12.44 6.75
CA VAL A 23 19.35 12.48 7.62
C VAL A 23 19.96 11.07 7.72
N ALA A 24 19.17 10.03 7.98
CA ALA A 24 19.68 8.66 8.10
C ALA A 24 20.33 8.17 6.81
N SER A 25 19.82 8.56 5.64
CA SER A 25 20.38 8.19 4.34
C SER A 25 21.75 8.80 4.05
N THR A 26 22.15 9.86 4.77
CA THR A 26 23.45 10.53 4.63
C THR A 26 24.50 10.01 5.62
N MET A 27 24.13 9.10 6.50
CA MET A 27 25.00 8.56 7.55
C MET A 27 25.46 7.14 7.19
N ASP A 28 26.74 6.84 7.40
CA ASP A 28 27.27 5.49 7.25
C ASP A 28 26.96 4.64 8.50
N ASN A 29 26.75 3.33 8.29
CA ASN A 29 26.54 2.34 9.35
C ASN A 29 25.34 2.59 10.27
N VAL A 30 24.25 3.14 9.73
CA VAL A 30 23.01 3.36 10.49
C VAL A 30 22.15 2.10 10.47
N ILE A 31 21.74 1.66 11.65
CA ILE A 31 20.66 0.68 11.81
C ILE A 31 19.36 1.47 11.92
N SER A 32 18.57 1.50 10.84
CA SER A 32 17.28 2.21 10.83
C SER A 32 16.20 1.38 11.50
N LEU A 33 15.57 1.94 12.53
CA LEU A 33 14.36 1.40 13.16
C LEU A 33 13.13 2.27 12.84
N GLY A 34 13.22 3.12 11.82
CA GLY A 34 12.23 4.16 11.52
C GLY A 34 11.01 3.68 10.76
N VAL A 35 11.15 2.68 9.90
CA VAL A 35 10.05 2.10 9.12
C VAL A 35 9.92 0.62 9.44
N GLY A 36 8.69 0.18 9.70
CA GLY A 36 8.40 -1.24 9.84
C GLY A 36 8.20 -1.87 8.47
N GLU A 37 9.29 -2.31 7.84
CA GLU A 37 9.25 -3.06 6.58
C GLU A 37 9.91 -4.42 6.74
N PRO A 38 9.46 -5.45 6.00
CA PRO A 38 10.13 -6.74 5.98
C PRO A 38 11.56 -6.61 5.44
N ASP A 39 12.53 -7.28 6.07
CA ASP A 39 13.94 -7.32 5.66
C ASP A 39 14.26 -8.46 4.68
N PHE A 40 13.24 -9.06 4.09
CA PHE A 40 13.35 -10.12 3.10
C PHE A 40 12.49 -9.81 1.87
N ASP A 41 12.94 -10.29 0.72
CA ASP A 41 12.24 -10.11 -0.54
C ASP A 41 10.87 -10.78 -0.55
N THR A 42 9.93 -10.17 -1.28
CA THR A 42 8.65 -10.82 -1.59
C THR A 42 8.90 -12.20 -2.24
N PRO A 43 8.25 -13.27 -1.77
CA PRO A 43 8.42 -14.62 -2.32
C PRO A 43 8.28 -14.66 -3.84
N TRP A 44 9.15 -15.46 -4.50
CA TRP A 44 9.25 -15.49 -5.95
C TRP A 44 7.92 -15.72 -6.66
N HIS A 45 7.12 -16.67 -6.20
CA HIS A 45 5.82 -16.98 -6.81
C HIS A 45 4.85 -15.79 -6.81
N ILE A 46 4.93 -14.90 -5.81
CA ILE A 46 4.10 -13.67 -5.75
C ILE A 46 4.63 -12.64 -6.75
N ARG A 47 5.97 -12.49 -6.83
CA ARG A 47 6.60 -11.59 -7.82
C ARG A 47 6.30 -12.03 -9.25
N GLU A 48 6.37 -13.32 -9.53
CA GLU A 48 6.09 -13.92 -10.82
C GLU A 48 4.64 -13.65 -11.27
N GLU A 49 3.66 -13.80 -10.40
CA GLU A 49 2.25 -13.46 -10.69
C GLU A 49 2.08 -11.95 -10.97
N GLY A 50 2.80 -11.09 -10.27
CA GLY A 50 2.82 -9.65 -10.56
C GLY A 50 3.36 -9.35 -11.96
N ILE A 51 4.50 -9.94 -12.33
CA ILE A 51 5.09 -9.81 -13.67
C ILE A 51 4.13 -10.33 -14.74
N TYR A 52 3.59 -11.53 -14.55
CA TYR A 52 2.63 -12.14 -15.47
C TYR A 52 1.39 -11.27 -15.67
N SER A 53 0.88 -10.64 -14.61
CA SER A 53 -0.29 -9.77 -14.72
C SER A 53 -0.04 -8.56 -15.63
N LEU A 54 1.17 -7.99 -15.57
CA LEU A 54 1.60 -6.89 -16.43
C LEU A 54 1.78 -7.35 -17.88
N GLU A 55 2.43 -8.49 -18.10
CA GLU A 55 2.61 -9.09 -19.43
C GLU A 55 1.27 -9.40 -20.12
N LYS A 56 0.25 -9.78 -19.34
CA LYS A 56 -1.12 -9.99 -19.81
C LYS A 56 -1.94 -8.71 -19.97
N GLY A 57 -1.35 -7.56 -19.75
CA GLY A 57 -2.02 -6.26 -19.89
C GLY A 57 -3.14 -6.03 -18.88
N ARG A 58 -3.08 -6.63 -17.68
CA ARG A 58 -4.07 -6.43 -16.63
C ARG A 58 -3.88 -5.09 -15.92
N THR A 59 -3.95 -3.99 -16.69
CA THR A 59 -3.66 -2.62 -16.24
C THR A 59 -4.86 -1.69 -16.36
N PHE A 60 -6.07 -2.22 -16.32
CA PHE A 60 -7.31 -1.48 -16.42
C PHE A 60 -7.86 -1.11 -15.05
N TYR A 61 -8.71 -0.09 -15.02
CA TYR A 61 -9.49 0.24 -13.83
C TYR A 61 -10.39 -0.91 -13.40
N THR A 62 -10.57 -1.02 -12.10
CA THR A 62 -11.50 -1.96 -11.47
C THR A 62 -12.74 -1.23 -10.95
N SER A 63 -13.66 -1.95 -10.30
CA SER A 63 -14.68 -1.29 -9.47
C SER A 63 -14.04 -0.53 -8.30
N ASN A 64 -14.74 0.46 -7.75
CA ASN A 64 -14.25 1.26 -6.61
C ASN A 64 -13.91 0.40 -5.38
N ALA A 65 -14.59 -0.72 -5.21
CA ALA A 65 -14.31 -1.67 -4.13
C ALA A 65 -13.15 -2.65 -4.43
N GLY A 66 -12.54 -2.57 -5.62
CA GLY A 66 -11.50 -3.49 -6.08
C GLY A 66 -12.05 -4.71 -6.81
N LEU A 67 -11.15 -5.56 -7.29
CA LEU A 67 -11.48 -6.77 -8.04
C LEU A 67 -12.32 -7.74 -7.20
N LEU A 68 -13.49 -8.13 -7.71
CA LEU A 68 -14.39 -9.08 -7.03
C LEU A 68 -13.71 -10.44 -6.72
N PRO A 69 -12.92 -11.06 -7.63
CA PRO A 69 -12.20 -12.27 -7.29
C PRO A 69 -11.25 -12.08 -6.09
N LEU A 70 -10.52 -10.97 -6.01
CA LEU A 70 -9.62 -10.68 -4.89
C LEU A 70 -10.41 -10.53 -3.58
N ARG A 71 -11.52 -9.80 -3.59
CA ARG A 71 -12.38 -9.62 -2.40
C ARG A 71 -12.91 -10.97 -1.89
N LYS A 72 -13.33 -11.87 -2.79
CA LYS A 72 -13.75 -13.23 -2.42
C LYS A 72 -12.62 -14.05 -1.80
N GLU A 73 -11.39 -13.94 -2.33
CA GLU A 73 -10.23 -14.63 -1.76
C GLU A 73 -9.87 -14.08 -0.38
N VAL A 74 -10.01 -12.77 -0.14
CA VAL A 74 -9.85 -12.17 1.20
C VAL A 74 -10.87 -12.79 2.18
N CYS A 75 -12.14 -12.90 1.80
CA CYS A 75 -13.16 -13.55 2.63
C CYS A 75 -12.81 -15.01 2.93
N THR A 76 -12.39 -15.76 1.90
CA THR A 76 -11.94 -17.16 2.04
C THR A 76 -10.76 -17.28 2.99
N TYR A 77 -9.78 -16.40 2.88
CA TYR A 77 -8.61 -16.36 3.76
C TYR A 77 -9.02 -16.08 5.21
N LEU A 78 -9.85 -15.06 5.45
CA LEU A 78 -10.32 -14.69 6.79
C LEU A 78 -11.11 -15.83 7.45
N LYS A 79 -11.97 -16.49 6.68
CA LYS A 79 -12.73 -17.65 7.17
C LYS A 79 -11.80 -18.81 7.54
N ARG A 80 -10.83 -19.14 6.67
CA ARG A 80 -9.91 -20.25 6.89
C ARG A 80 -8.94 -20.00 8.04
N ARG A 81 -8.42 -18.78 8.16
CA ARG A 81 -7.34 -18.45 9.10
C ARG A 81 -7.83 -18.04 10.47
N PHE A 82 -8.97 -17.35 10.52
CA PHE A 82 -9.48 -16.69 11.73
C PHE A 82 -10.91 -17.08 12.10
N ALA A 83 -11.55 -17.96 11.34
CA ALA A 83 -12.96 -18.34 11.49
C ALA A 83 -13.95 -17.14 11.38
N LEU A 84 -13.53 -16.06 10.70
CA LEU A 84 -14.35 -14.88 10.43
C LEU A 84 -15.04 -15.03 9.09
N SER A 85 -16.36 -14.83 9.05
CA SER A 85 -17.15 -14.92 7.84
C SER A 85 -17.62 -13.51 7.44
N TYR A 86 -17.25 -13.11 6.23
CA TYR A 86 -17.66 -11.88 5.58
C TYR A 86 -18.17 -12.17 4.17
N ASP A 87 -19.08 -11.34 3.70
CA ASP A 87 -19.45 -11.29 2.29
C ASP A 87 -18.49 -10.37 1.51
N SER A 88 -18.34 -10.62 0.22
CA SER A 88 -17.43 -9.83 -0.63
C SER A 88 -17.81 -8.35 -0.69
N ASP A 89 -19.05 -8.00 -0.37
CA ASP A 89 -19.52 -6.61 -0.34
C ASP A 89 -19.12 -5.86 0.94
N GLU A 90 -18.63 -6.59 1.94
CA GLU A 90 -18.07 -6.04 3.17
C GLU A 90 -16.54 -5.83 3.08
N VAL A 91 -15.95 -6.09 1.90
CA VAL A 91 -14.50 -5.95 1.66
C VAL A 91 -14.25 -4.89 0.61
N ILE A 92 -13.37 -3.96 0.91
CA ILE A 92 -12.83 -2.96 -0.01
C ILE A 92 -11.30 -3.11 -0.11
N ILE A 93 -10.75 -2.96 -1.31
CA ILE A 93 -9.31 -2.96 -1.56
C ILE A 93 -8.88 -1.51 -1.76
N THR A 94 -7.98 -1.04 -0.92
CA THR A 94 -7.44 0.31 -0.93
C THR A 94 -5.97 0.33 -1.33
N VAL A 95 -5.42 1.49 -1.69
CA VAL A 95 -4.01 1.66 -2.06
C VAL A 95 -3.10 1.59 -0.84
N GLY A 96 -3.64 1.84 0.32
CA GLY A 96 -2.94 1.77 1.61
C GLY A 96 -3.91 1.81 2.78
N GLY A 97 -3.42 1.51 3.99
CA GLY A 97 -4.23 1.45 5.21
C GLY A 97 -4.72 2.81 5.73
N SER A 98 -4.33 3.91 5.11
CA SER A 98 -4.75 5.27 5.49
C SER A 98 -5.89 5.82 4.66
N GLU A 99 -6.40 5.07 3.71
CA GLU A 99 -7.47 5.44 2.78
C GLU A 99 -8.87 5.09 3.29
#